data_87e78e8dd3b5508352329b7a406b1b41
#
_entry.id   87e78e8dd3b5508352329b7a406b1b41
#
_cell.length_a   1.000
_cell.length_b   1.000
_cell.length_c   1.000
_cell.angle_alpha   90.00
_cell.angle_beta   90.00
_cell.angle_gamma   90.00
#
_symmetry.space_group_name_H-M   'P 1'
#
loop_
_entity.id
_entity.type
_entity.pdbx_description
1 polymer ?
#
loop_
_entity_poly.entity_id
_entity_poly.type
_entity_poly.pdbx_seq_one_letter_code
_entity_poly.pdbx_strand_id
1 'polypeptide(L)'
;MKKASIILSHLSNQPQFKVLKQEGCYKKYISLLGTKWQKAIAFIYIKDSTLFVAVTHPGFKMELNYNRDLLKSILTQLSSIDSACKMMEADKVVVFHSKYRSIVKEVPEESTVPYYNELASSEFVIENQDEEIKKKFEQIKKQIRKQLQVQAAKVI
;
A
#
# COMPACT_ATOMS: atom_id res chain seq x y z
N MET A 1 11.90 -32.29 11.34
CA MET A 1 12.02 -30.83 11.07
C MET A 1 10.76 -30.13 11.61
N LYS A 2 10.93 -29.13 12.47
CA LYS A 2 9.78 -28.33 12.95
C LYS A 2 9.23 -27.49 11.79
N LYS A 3 7.92 -27.54 11.56
CA LYS A 3 7.28 -26.75 10.48
C LYS A 3 7.46 -25.25 10.76
N ALA A 4 7.73 -24.44 9.72
CA ALA A 4 7.93 -23.00 9.85
C ALA A 4 6.76 -22.29 10.59
N SER A 5 5.53 -22.78 10.43
CA SER A 5 4.34 -22.31 11.14
C SER A 5 4.44 -22.44 12.67
N ILE A 6 5.07 -23.49 13.18
CA ILE A 6 5.28 -23.70 14.62
C ILE A 6 6.30 -22.69 15.16
N ILE A 7 7.37 -22.47 14.41
CA ILE A 7 8.40 -21.46 14.79
C ILE A 7 7.78 -20.06 14.81
N LEU A 8 7.00 -19.70 13.79
CA LEU A 8 6.32 -18.41 13.72
C LEU A 8 5.29 -18.24 14.86
N SER A 9 4.53 -19.28 15.23
CA SER A 9 3.59 -19.21 16.35
C SER A 9 4.31 -19.01 17.70
N HIS A 10 5.46 -19.66 17.89
CA HIS A 10 6.28 -19.45 19.09
C HIS A 10 6.85 -18.03 19.13
N LEU A 11 7.37 -17.53 18.04
CA LEU A 11 7.89 -16.15 17.94
C LEU A 11 6.79 -15.13 18.22
N SER A 12 5.63 -15.27 17.59
CA SER A 12 4.52 -14.32 17.77
C SER A 12 3.94 -14.29 19.19
N ASN A 13 4.18 -15.34 19.99
CA ASN A 13 3.74 -15.39 21.39
C ASN A 13 4.74 -14.77 22.37
N GLN A 14 5.94 -14.41 21.93
CA GLN A 14 6.90 -13.73 22.79
C GLN A 14 6.49 -12.27 23.06
N PRO A 15 6.74 -11.73 24.25
CA PRO A 15 6.30 -10.39 24.65
C PRO A 15 6.84 -9.28 23.76
N GLN A 16 8.03 -9.46 23.20
CA GLN A 16 8.66 -8.52 22.27
C GLN A 16 7.91 -8.39 20.92
N PHE A 17 7.13 -9.41 20.52
CA PHE A 17 6.32 -9.39 19.29
C PHE A 17 4.85 -9.06 19.54
N LYS A 18 4.49 -8.67 20.76
CA LYS A 18 3.13 -8.25 21.13
C LYS A 18 2.63 -7.09 20.22
N VAL A 19 3.53 -6.20 19.84
CA VAL A 19 3.23 -5.05 18.96
C VAL A 19 2.76 -5.51 17.58
N LEU A 20 3.30 -6.59 17.02
CA LEU A 20 2.87 -7.12 15.72
C LEU A 20 1.43 -7.64 15.74
N LYS A 21 1.04 -8.29 16.86
CA LYS A 21 -0.36 -8.71 17.04
C LYS A 21 -1.30 -7.52 17.14
N GLN A 22 -0.89 -6.47 17.87
CA GLN A 22 -1.66 -5.24 17.97
C GLN A 22 -1.85 -4.57 16.60
N GLU A 23 -0.82 -4.54 15.77
CA GLU A 23 -0.92 -3.96 14.43
C GLU A 23 -1.96 -4.68 13.54
N GLY A 24 -2.02 -6.00 13.62
CA GLY A 24 -3.05 -6.79 12.93
C GLY A 24 -4.47 -6.42 13.37
N CYS A 25 -4.66 -6.21 14.69
CA CYS A 25 -5.95 -5.78 15.24
C CYS A 25 -6.30 -4.34 14.86
N TYR A 26 -5.31 -3.44 14.80
CA TYR A 26 -5.54 -2.06 14.33
C TYR A 26 -5.97 -2.02 12.87
N LYS A 27 -5.38 -2.83 12.01
CA LYS A 27 -5.78 -2.95 10.59
C LYS A 27 -7.22 -3.46 10.46
N LYS A 28 -7.59 -4.50 11.24
CA LYS A 28 -8.98 -5.02 11.28
C LYS A 28 -9.96 -3.93 11.75
N TYR A 29 -9.62 -3.21 12.80
CA TYR A 29 -10.45 -2.13 13.30
C TYR A 29 -10.69 -1.05 12.23
N ILE A 30 -9.63 -0.59 11.56
CA ILE A 30 -9.75 0.40 10.48
C ILE A 30 -10.61 -0.15 9.33
N SER A 31 -10.50 -1.43 9.01
CA SER A 31 -11.31 -2.04 7.94
C SER A 31 -12.81 -2.04 8.25
N LEU A 32 -13.18 -2.15 9.53
CA LEU A 32 -14.58 -2.10 9.97
C LEU A 32 -15.20 -0.70 9.93
N LEU A 33 -14.37 0.35 9.97
CA LEU A 33 -14.82 1.74 9.92
C LEU A 33 -15.33 2.20 8.53
N GLY A 34 -15.12 1.39 7.49
CA GLY A 34 -15.53 1.70 6.13
C GLY A 34 -14.51 2.52 5.33
N THR A 35 -14.66 2.52 4.02
CA THR A 35 -13.68 3.03 3.05
C THR A 35 -13.34 4.52 3.21
N LYS A 36 -14.32 5.33 3.61
CA LYS A 36 -14.13 6.77 3.87
C LYS A 36 -13.11 7.00 4.97
N TRP A 37 -13.26 6.28 6.08
CA TRP A 37 -12.42 6.42 7.27
C TRP A 37 -11.06 5.76 7.09
N GLN A 38 -10.98 4.68 6.32
CA GLN A 38 -9.71 4.04 5.98
C GLN A 38 -8.73 5.02 5.30
N LYS A 39 -9.25 5.90 4.44
CA LYS A 39 -8.43 6.93 3.77
C LYS A 39 -8.13 8.14 4.67
N ALA A 40 -8.99 8.40 5.64
CA ALA A 40 -8.88 9.54 6.55
C ALA A 40 -7.93 9.29 7.73
N ILE A 41 -7.84 8.03 8.18
CA ILE A 41 -7.03 7.64 9.34
C ILE A 41 -5.60 7.34 8.89
N ALA A 42 -4.63 8.04 9.49
CA ALA A 42 -3.22 7.81 9.26
C ALA A 42 -2.71 6.58 10.02
N PHE A 43 -2.97 6.54 11.32
CA PHE A 43 -2.66 5.42 12.21
C PHE A 43 -3.51 5.50 13.48
N ILE A 44 -3.55 4.40 14.21
CA ILE A 44 -4.19 4.31 15.53
C ILE A 44 -3.28 3.59 16.50
N TYR A 45 -3.44 3.89 17.77
CA TYR A 45 -2.79 3.15 18.85
C TYR A 45 -3.59 3.30 20.15
N ILE A 46 -3.39 2.38 21.07
CA ILE A 46 -3.97 2.43 22.42
C ILE A 46 -2.86 2.64 23.43
N LYS A 47 -3.06 3.62 24.30
CA LYS A 47 -2.20 3.90 25.44
C LYS A 47 -3.07 4.29 26.63
N ASP A 48 -2.80 3.72 27.80
CA ASP A 48 -3.49 4.02 29.06
C ASP A 48 -5.03 4.00 28.91
N SER A 49 -5.57 2.89 28.39
CA SER A 49 -7.01 2.70 28.10
C SER A 49 -7.63 3.81 27.23
N THR A 50 -6.82 4.49 26.44
CA THR A 50 -7.26 5.55 25.53
C THR A 50 -6.91 5.16 24.10
N LEU A 51 -7.92 5.13 23.22
CA LEU A 51 -7.74 4.97 21.79
C LEU A 51 -7.35 6.31 21.15
N PHE A 52 -6.17 6.38 20.62
CA PHE A 52 -5.68 7.53 19.87
C PHE A 52 -5.86 7.27 18.37
N VAL A 53 -6.57 8.17 17.71
CA VAL A 53 -6.84 8.11 16.26
C VAL A 53 -6.19 9.31 15.59
N ALA A 54 -5.14 9.07 14.83
CA ALA A 54 -4.47 10.09 14.05
C ALA A 54 -5.11 10.22 12.67
N VAL A 55 -5.51 11.42 12.29
CA VAL A 55 -6.11 11.70 10.97
C VAL A 55 -5.17 12.50 10.08
N THR A 56 -5.32 12.32 8.77
CA THR A 56 -4.50 12.95 7.74
C THR A 56 -4.87 14.41 7.49
N HIS A 57 -6.12 14.79 7.78
CA HIS A 57 -6.62 16.14 7.52
C HIS A 57 -7.46 16.65 8.71
N PRO A 58 -7.33 17.93 9.09
CA PRO A 58 -8.04 18.49 10.25
C PRO A 58 -9.57 18.44 10.14
N GLY A 59 -10.15 18.47 8.93
CA GLY A 59 -11.59 18.32 8.72
C GLY A 59 -12.11 16.97 9.23
N PHE A 60 -11.39 15.89 9.03
CA PHE A 60 -11.77 14.58 9.55
C PHE A 60 -11.68 14.49 11.07
N LYS A 61 -10.83 15.30 11.71
CA LYS A 61 -10.78 15.39 13.18
C LYS A 61 -12.13 15.80 13.76
N MET A 62 -12.77 16.80 13.19
CA MET A 62 -14.09 17.25 13.68
C MET A 62 -15.14 16.17 13.48
N GLU A 63 -15.21 15.60 12.29
CA GLU A 63 -16.19 14.57 11.94
C GLU A 63 -16.04 13.30 12.83
N LEU A 64 -14.83 12.83 13.07
CA LEU A 64 -14.58 11.69 13.97
C LEU A 64 -14.83 12.03 15.43
N ASN A 65 -14.63 13.27 15.85
CA ASN A 65 -14.97 13.70 17.21
C ASN A 65 -16.48 13.63 17.49
N TYR A 66 -17.32 13.90 16.49
CA TYR A 66 -18.78 13.72 16.62
C TYR A 66 -19.16 12.23 16.67
N ASN A 67 -18.38 11.36 16.09
CA ASN A 67 -18.62 9.92 16.00
C ASN A 67 -17.81 9.08 17.00
N ARG A 68 -17.41 9.64 18.16
CA ARG A 68 -16.61 8.93 19.16
C ARG A 68 -17.28 7.67 19.70
N ASP A 69 -18.60 7.72 19.89
CA ASP A 69 -19.36 6.59 20.41
C ASP A 69 -19.41 5.44 19.39
N LEU A 70 -19.47 5.77 18.09
CA LEU A 70 -19.31 4.79 17.03
C LEU A 70 -17.92 4.12 17.07
N LEU A 71 -16.87 4.92 17.24
CA LEU A 71 -15.51 4.39 17.36
C LEU A 71 -15.36 3.43 18.55
N LYS A 72 -15.97 3.78 19.69
CA LYS A 72 -16.00 2.91 20.87
C LYS A 72 -16.78 1.63 20.62
N SER A 73 -17.99 1.74 20.06
CA SER A 73 -18.85 0.57 19.82
C SER A 73 -18.19 -0.46 18.91
N ILE A 74 -17.53 0.00 17.83
CA ILE A 74 -16.80 -0.88 16.92
C ILE A 74 -15.60 -1.53 17.61
N LEU A 75 -14.90 -0.81 18.51
CA LEU A 75 -13.81 -1.37 19.28
C LEU A 75 -14.28 -2.49 20.22
N THR A 76 -15.38 -2.25 20.93
CA THR A 76 -16.00 -3.25 21.82
C THR A 76 -16.49 -4.48 21.02
N GLN A 77 -17.11 -4.27 19.85
CA GLN A 77 -17.51 -5.37 18.97
C GLN A 77 -16.31 -6.18 18.50
N LEU A 78 -15.22 -5.53 18.08
CA LEU A 78 -14.02 -6.23 17.64
C LEU A 78 -13.41 -7.07 18.76
N SER A 79 -13.35 -6.54 19.98
CA SER A 79 -12.81 -7.26 21.14
C SER A 79 -13.68 -8.46 21.56
N SER A 80 -15.00 -8.41 21.28
CA SER A 80 -15.92 -9.51 21.53
C SER A 80 -15.86 -10.62 20.48
N ILE A 81 -15.66 -10.25 19.19
CA ILE A 81 -15.63 -11.19 18.07
C ILE A 81 -14.28 -11.89 17.96
N ASP A 82 -13.19 -11.15 18.12
CA ASP A 82 -11.84 -11.68 17.95
C ASP A 82 -11.09 -11.72 19.30
N SER A 83 -10.91 -12.93 19.81
CA SER A 83 -10.19 -13.17 21.05
C SER A 83 -8.73 -12.69 21.02
N ALA A 84 -8.12 -12.64 19.83
CA ALA A 84 -6.76 -12.10 19.66
C ALA A 84 -6.70 -10.59 19.87
N CYS A 85 -7.83 -9.89 19.70
CA CYS A 85 -7.96 -8.44 19.82
C CYS A 85 -8.53 -7.97 21.17
N LYS A 86 -8.72 -8.88 22.16
CA LYS A 86 -9.19 -8.52 23.52
C LYS A 86 -8.30 -7.49 24.20
N MET A 87 -7.03 -7.38 23.80
CA MET A 87 -6.11 -6.37 24.32
C MET A 87 -6.44 -4.94 23.86
N MET A 88 -7.38 -4.78 22.93
CA MET A 88 -7.79 -3.50 22.38
C MET A 88 -9.02 -2.96 23.13
N GLU A 89 -8.90 -2.78 24.46
CA GLU A 89 -9.92 -2.13 25.27
C GLU A 89 -9.55 -0.67 25.49
N ALA A 90 -10.50 0.24 25.28
CA ALA A 90 -10.31 1.65 25.55
C ALA A 90 -11.59 2.30 26.06
N ASP A 91 -11.46 3.05 27.14
CA ASP A 91 -12.57 3.82 27.76
C ASP A 91 -12.74 5.17 27.10
N LYS A 92 -11.66 5.74 26.58
CA LYS A 92 -11.62 7.07 26.00
C LYS A 92 -11.17 7.00 24.55
N VAL A 93 -11.67 7.93 23.73
CA VAL A 93 -11.25 8.12 22.34
C VAL A 93 -10.74 9.54 22.16
N VAL A 94 -9.54 9.68 21.65
CA VAL A 94 -8.90 10.96 21.34
C VAL A 94 -8.55 10.99 19.84
N VAL A 95 -9.14 11.94 19.13
CA VAL A 95 -8.86 12.16 17.72
C VAL A 95 -7.95 13.38 17.54
N PHE A 96 -6.85 13.21 16.85
CA PHE A 96 -5.91 14.30 16.61
C PHE A 96 -5.43 14.30 15.16
N HIS A 97 -5.02 15.47 14.68
CA HIS A 97 -4.42 15.60 13.36
C HIS A 97 -2.92 15.35 13.46
N SER A 98 -2.41 14.44 12.63
CA SER A 98 -0.98 14.17 12.52
C SER A 98 -0.41 14.79 11.26
N LYS A 99 0.72 15.47 11.40
CA LYS A 99 1.52 15.93 10.25
C LYS A 99 2.25 14.79 9.55
N TYR A 100 2.43 13.67 10.26
CA TYR A 100 3.00 12.46 9.66
C TYR A 100 1.91 11.77 8.83
N ARG A 101 2.07 11.83 7.53
CA ARG A 101 1.31 10.96 6.65
C ARG A 101 1.82 9.54 6.87
N SER A 102 0.92 8.56 7.02
CA SER A 102 1.32 7.19 6.73
C SER A 102 2.00 7.24 5.36
N ILE A 103 3.15 6.60 5.24
CA ILE A 103 3.74 6.38 3.92
C ILE A 103 2.63 5.65 3.15
N VAL A 104 1.87 6.39 2.36
CA VAL A 104 1.04 5.81 1.33
C VAL A 104 2.05 4.94 0.61
N LYS A 105 1.85 3.60 0.63
CA LYS A 105 2.59 2.76 -0.29
C LYS A 105 2.30 3.38 -1.64
N GLU A 106 3.26 4.14 -2.14
CA GLU A 106 3.21 4.59 -3.50
C GLU A 106 2.94 3.32 -4.27
N VAL A 107 1.75 3.25 -4.85
CA VAL A 107 1.50 2.26 -5.90
C VAL A 107 2.70 2.48 -6.79
N PRO A 108 3.58 1.47 -6.99
CA PRO A 108 4.77 1.68 -7.78
C PRO A 108 4.26 2.31 -9.06
N GLU A 109 4.54 3.61 -9.23
CA GLU A 109 4.27 4.29 -10.48
C GLU A 109 4.96 3.44 -11.51
N GLU A 110 4.20 2.92 -12.45
CA GLU A 110 4.71 2.06 -13.51
C GLU A 110 5.96 2.72 -14.03
N SER A 111 7.09 2.14 -13.67
CA SER A 111 8.46 2.54 -13.93
C SER A 111 8.64 3.98 -14.43
N THR A 112 9.33 4.82 -13.65
CA THR A 112 9.91 6.11 -14.09
C THR A 112 11.05 5.93 -15.11
N VAL A 113 11.04 4.85 -15.86
CA VAL A 113 11.82 4.76 -17.09
C VAL A 113 11.26 5.84 -17.99
N PRO A 114 12.07 6.85 -18.35
CA PRO A 114 11.59 7.93 -19.22
C PRO A 114 10.94 7.27 -20.43
N TYR A 115 9.68 7.64 -20.67
CA TYR A 115 8.91 7.09 -21.76
C TYR A 115 9.63 7.48 -23.07
N TYR A 116 10.36 6.55 -23.62
CA TYR A 116 11.05 6.74 -24.88
C TYR A 116 10.04 6.54 -26.02
N ASN A 117 9.74 7.61 -26.70
CA ASN A 117 9.00 7.54 -27.96
C ASN A 117 10.00 7.27 -29.08
N GLU A 118 9.86 6.15 -29.75
CA GLU A 118 10.62 5.88 -30.96
C GLU A 118 10.19 6.83 -32.07
N LEU A 119 11.09 7.71 -32.47
CA LEU A 119 10.87 8.71 -33.53
C LEU A 119 11.37 8.24 -34.89
N ALA A 120 12.19 7.17 -34.91
CA ALA A 120 12.74 6.68 -36.15
C ALA A 120 11.70 5.89 -36.93
N SER A 121 11.56 6.18 -38.22
CA SER A 121 10.84 5.31 -39.14
C SER A 121 11.67 4.06 -39.43
N SER A 122 11.03 2.90 -39.50
CA SER A 122 11.72 1.67 -39.91
C SER A 122 12.03 1.60 -41.42
N GLU A 123 11.85 2.70 -42.14
CA GLU A 123 11.97 2.80 -43.59
C GLU A 123 13.31 3.39 -44.01
N PHE A 124 14.38 2.66 -43.75
CA PHE A 124 15.70 3.01 -44.26
C PHE A 124 16.26 1.87 -45.11
N VAL A 125 17.00 2.23 -46.16
CA VAL A 125 17.65 1.28 -47.06
C VAL A 125 19.02 0.93 -46.51
N ILE A 126 19.36 -0.35 -46.52
CA ILE A 126 20.65 -0.85 -46.02
C ILE A 126 21.55 -1.10 -47.22
N GLU A 127 22.40 -0.11 -47.53
CA GLU A 127 23.32 -0.16 -48.67
C GLU A 127 24.75 -0.53 -48.22
N ASN A 128 24.93 -1.55 -47.44
CA ASN A 128 26.26 -1.95 -46.98
C ASN A 128 26.68 -3.28 -47.60
N GLN A 129 27.96 -3.36 -48.04
CA GLN A 129 28.52 -4.58 -48.63
C GLN A 129 28.94 -5.61 -47.58
N ASP A 130 29.12 -5.18 -46.32
CA ASP A 130 29.53 -6.05 -45.23
C ASP A 130 28.31 -6.76 -44.63
N GLU A 131 28.29 -8.09 -44.69
CA GLU A 131 27.21 -8.91 -44.21
C GLU A 131 26.96 -8.84 -42.70
N GLU A 132 28.00 -8.65 -41.88
CA GLU A 132 27.81 -8.52 -40.44
C GLU A 132 27.14 -7.21 -40.08
N ILE A 133 27.55 -6.13 -40.74
CA ILE A 133 26.95 -4.81 -40.55
C ILE A 133 25.49 -4.84 -41.01
N LYS A 134 25.22 -5.46 -42.16
CA LYS A 134 23.87 -5.62 -42.67
C LYS A 134 22.94 -6.33 -41.69
N LYS A 135 23.39 -7.44 -41.10
CA LYS A 135 22.63 -8.16 -40.06
C LYS A 135 22.33 -7.29 -38.83
N LYS A 136 23.28 -6.49 -38.39
CA LYS A 136 23.06 -5.55 -37.27
C LYS A 136 22.02 -4.49 -37.59
N PHE A 137 22.06 -3.92 -38.78
CA PHE A 137 21.03 -2.96 -39.21
C PHE A 137 19.63 -3.58 -39.34
N GLU A 138 19.55 -4.82 -39.79
CA GLU A 138 18.27 -5.56 -39.83
C GLU A 138 17.72 -5.81 -38.41
N GLN A 139 18.59 -6.11 -37.45
CA GLN A 139 18.19 -6.24 -36.04
C GLN A 139 17.66 -4.91 -35.49
N ILE A 140 18.33 -3.79 -35.75
CA ILE A 140 17.88 -2.45 -35.37
C ILE A 140 16.51 -2.14 -35.98
N LYS A 141 16.35 -2.38 -37.28
CA LYS A 141 15.07 -2.19 -37.98
C LYS A 141 13.95 -3.01 -37.37
N LYS A 142 14.24 -4.24 -36.96
CA LYS A 142 13.27 -5.11 -36.28
C LYS A 142 12.90 -4.58 -34.88
N GLN A 143 13.87 -4.04 -34.15
CA GLN A 143 13.62 -3.45 -32.81
C GLN A 143 12.76 -2.19 -32.91
N ILE A 144 13.04 -1.29 -33.86
CA ILE A 144 12.25 -0.07 -34.10
C ILE A 144 10.80 -0.46 -34.40
N ARG A 145 10.57 -1.41 -35.32
CA ARG A 145 9.21 -1.89 -35.63
C ARG A 145 8.47 -2.44 -34.41
N LYS A 146 9.17 -3.19 -33.56
CA LYS A 146 8.59 -3.74 -32.33
C LYS A 146 8.20 -2.62 -31.35
N GLN A 147 9.02 -1.60 -31.20
CA GLN A 147 8.73 -0.47 -30.33
C GLN A 147 7.56 0.37 -30.83
N LEU A 148 7.49 0.65 -32.14
CA LEU A 148 6.36 1.33 -32.77
C LEU A 148 5.04 0.59 -32.57
N GLN A 149 5.05 -0.75 -32.67
CA GLN A 149 3.85 -1.56 -32.40
C GLN A 149 3.40 -1.47 -30.94
N VAL A 150 4.34 -1.47 -29.99
CA VAL A 150 4.04 -1.32 -28.56
C VAL A 150 3.48 0.08 -28.26
N GLN A 151 3.99 1.11 -28.92
CA GLN A 151 3.46 2.48 -28.79
C GLN A 151 2.04 2.59 -29.35
N ALA A 152 1.78 2.03 -30.52
CA ALA A 152 0.45 2.02 -31.13
C ALA A 152 -0.59 1.30 -30.26
N ALA A 153 -0.20 0.22 -29.57
CA ALA A 153 -1.08 -0.53 -28.68
C ALA A 153 -1.39 0.20 -27.35
N LYS A 154 -0.60 1.21 -26.97
CA LYS A 154 -0.82 2.00 -25.73
C LYS A 154 -1.72 3.22 -25.94
N VAL A 155 -2.05 3.58 -27.18
CA VAL A 155 -2.88 4.75 -27.54
C VAL A 155 -4.36 4.38 -27.67
N ILE A 156 -4.70 3.10 -27.57
CA ILE A 156 -6.08 2.57 -27.55
C ILE A 156 -6.49 2.28 -26.10
#